data_063e3f75f427ba15951463f7e713b530
#
_entry.id   063e3f75f427ba15951463f7e713b530
#
_cell.length_a   1.000
_cell.length_b   1.000
_cell.length_c   1.000
_cell.angle_alpha   90.00
_cell.angle_beta   90.00
_cell.angle_gamma   90.00
#
_symmetry.space_group_name_H-M   'P 1'
#
loop_
_entity.id
_entity.type
_entity.pdbx_description
1 polymer ?
#
loop_
_entity_poly.entity_id
_entity_poly.type
_entity_poly.pdbx_seq_one_letter_code
_entity_poly.pdbx_strand_id
1 'polypeptide(L)'
;MKPLSDDKIIDSWKKNVTPWIEAIRNKEIQSRELITNQAIVEAITQQAPGTVLDIGCGEGWLVRELSKTGIDACGVDVVPGLIESARKAGEGRFKTLSYTQLANNVLNEKFDLAVCNFSLLGKESVSQLFHAMPSLLNANGYLVIQTVHPVTACGDHEYKDGWREGSWAGFNNQFHDPAPWYFRTLQGWQNLFLKQAFELKEVREPVNPQTGNPASVIFIGQLAD
;
A
#
# COMPACT_ATOMS: atom_id res chain seq x y z
N MET A 1 -6.17 14.45 24.24
CA MET A 1 -5.36 13.74 23.20
C MET A 1 -5.33 14.58 21.93
N LYS A 2 -4.19 14.62 21.23
CA LYS A 2 -4.18 15.24 19.89
C LYS A 2 -5.07 14.38 18.96
N PRO A 3 -5.86 14.98 18.03
CA PRO A 3 -6.71 14.23 17.13
C PRO A 3 -5.91 13.28 16.26
N LEU A 4 -6.48 12.15 15.86
CA LEU A 4 -5.90 11.21 14.90
C LEU A 4 -5.81 11.91 13.54
N SER A 5 -4.68 11.78 12.83
CA SER A 5 -4.43 12.52 11.57
C SER A 5 -3.40 11.80 10.70
N ASP A 6 -3.36 12.18 9.43
CA ASP A 6 -2.39 11.69 8.45
C ASP A 6 -0.94 11.98 8.87
N ASP A 7 -0.67 13.15 9.48
CA ASP A 7 0.67 13.51 9.95
C ASP A 7 1.19 12.54 11.03
N LYS A 8 0.32 12.08 11.93
CA LYS A 8 0.69 11.09 12.95
C LYS A 8 1.10 9.74 12.34
N ILE A 9 0.54 9.38 11.21
CA ILE A 9 0.94 8.17 10.47
C ILE A 9 2.40 8.32 10.05
N ILE A 10 2.73 9.43 9.39
CA ILE A 10 4.10 9.70 8.92
C ILE A 10 5.10 9.75 10.08
N ASP A 11 4.72 10.41 11.18
CA ASP A 11 5.58 10.52 12.37
C ASP A 11 5.85 9.17 13.02
N SER A 12 4.85 8.28 13.08
CA SER A 12 5.02 6.91 13.56
C SER A 12 5.98 6.12 12.67
N TRP A 13 5.80 6.16 11.35
CA TRP A 13 6.65 5.43 10.42
C TRP A 13 8.11 5.90 10.46
N LYS A 14 8.36 7.21 10.63
CA LYS A 14 9.72 7.74 10.82
C LYS A 14 10.43 7.16 12.04
N LYS A 15 9.69 6.87 13.12
CA LYS A 15 10.24 6.28 14.35
C LYS A 15 10.49 4.77 14.22
N ASN A 16 9.77 4.10 13.34
CA ASN A 16 9.77 2.64 13.22
C ASN A 16 10.53 2.13 11.98
N VAL A 17 11.43 2.92 11.39
CA VAL A 17 12.19 2.54 10.19
C VAL A 17 12.99 1.25 10.41
N THR A 18 13.82 1.21 11.45
CA THR A 18 14.70 0.05 11.72
C THR A 18 13.90 -1.21 12.05
N PRO A 19 12.97 -1.21 13.03
CA PRO A 19 12.23 -2.42 13.34
C PRO A 19 11.35 -2.91 12.18
N TRP A 20 10.84 -2.00 11.33
CA TRP A 20 10.11 -2.40 10.14
C TRP A 20 10.99 -3.10 9.10
N ILE A 21 12.18 -2.56 8.81
CA ILE A 21 13.14 -3.18 7.89
C ILE A 21 13.53 -4.58 8.39
N GLU A 22 13.79 -4.72 9.68
CA GLU A 22 14.14 -6.00 10.30
C GLU A 22 12.97 -6.99 10.19
N ALA A 23 11.75 -6.58 10.54
CA ALA A 23 10.57 -7.43 10.45
C ALA A 23 10.32 -7.97 9.03
N ILE A 24 10.53 -7.13 8.00
CA ILE A 24 10.37 -7.55 6.60
C ILE A 24 11.50 -8.50 6.19
N ARG A 25 12.76 -8.15 6.46
CA ARG A 25 13.92 -8.94 6.02
C ARG A 25 14.05 -10.28 6.75
N ASN A 26 13.69 -10.30 8.02
CA ASN A 26 13.68 -11.52 8.84
C ASN A 26 12.40 -12.36 8.63
N LYS A 27 11.47 -11.92 7.76
CA LYS A 27 10.21 -12.62 7.47
C LYS A 27 9.33 -12.85 8.71
N GLU A 28 9.29 -11.87 9.61
CA GLU A 28 8.57 -11.99 10.89
C GLU A 28 7.04 -11.94 10.73
N ILE A 29 6.53 -11.45 9.60
CA ILE A 29 5.09 -11.33 9.33
C ILE A 29 4.61 -12.54 8.54
N GLN A 30 4.15 -13.57 9.24
CA GLN A 30 3.78 -14.85 8.66
C GLN A 30 2.72 -14.74 7.54
N SER A 31 1.71 -13.89 7.70
CA SER A 31 0.68 -13.69 6.67
C SER A 31 1.24 -13.16 5.34
N ARG A 32 2.33 -12.39 5.40
CA ARG A 32 3.01 -11.91 4.20
C ARG A 32 3.71 -13.04 3.47
N GLU A 33 4.47 -13.84 4.19
CA GLU A 33 5.26 -14.93 3.61
C GLU A 33 4.39 -16.03 3.01
N LEU A 34 3.28 -16.35 3.67
CA LEU A 34 2.43 -17.46 3.25
C LEU A 34 1.37 -17.07 2.22
N ILE A 35 0.95 -15.79 2.18
CA ILE A 35 -0.26 -15.44 1.44
C ILE A 35 -0.11 -14.10 0.70
N THR A 36 0.06 -12.99 1.43
CA THR A 36 -0.21 -11.68 0.87
C THR A 36 0.88 -11.18 -0.08
N ASN A 37 2.15 -11.61 0.09
CA ASN A 37 3.25 -11.27 -0.82
C ASN A 37 3.04 -11.91 -2.19
N GLN A 38 2.69 -13.19 -2.24
CA GLN A 38 2.40 -13.87 -3.51
C GLN A 38 1.15 -13.29 -4.17
N ALA A 39 0.10 -13.08 -3.39
CA ALA A 39 -1.18 -12.58 -3.91
C ALA A 39 -1.05 -11.22 -4.61
N ILE A 40 -0.27 -10.28 -4.05
CA ILE A 40 -0.08 -8.97 -4.69
C ILE A 40 0.81 -9.07 -5.94
N VAL A 41 1.86 -9.88 -5.93
CA VAL A 41 2.70 -10.10 -7.11
C VAL A 41 1.88 -10.70 -8.25
N GLU A 42 1.05 -11.72 -7.98
CA GLU A 42 0.15 -12.31 -8.96
C GLU A 42 -0.88 -11.31 -9.49
N ALA A 43 -1.48 -10.49 -8.61
CA ALA A 43 -2.44 -9.48 -9.00
C ALA A 43 -1.84 -8.44 -9.98
N ILE A 44 -0.57 -8.08 -9.79
CA ILE A 44 0.15 -7.16 -10.66
C ILE A 44 0.54 -7.85 -11.97
N THR A 45 1.21 -8.99 -11.90
CA THR A 45 1.79 -9.66 -13.08
C THR A 45 0.73 -10.15 -14.07
N GLN A 46 -0.46 -10.50 -13.59
CA GLN A 46 -1.59 -10.86 -14.45
C GLN A 46 -2.13 -9.70 -15.29
N GLN A 47 -1.85 -8.45 -14.93
CA GLN A 47 -2.16 -7.29 -15.76
C GLN A 47 -1.09 -7.04 -16.83
N ALA A 48 0.02 -7.80 -16.84
CA ALA A 48 1.13 -7.71 -17.77
C ALA A 48 1.70 -6.28 -17.97
N PRO A 49 1.94 -5.47 -16.91
CA PRO A 49 2.45 -4.12 -17.04
C PRO A 49 3.94 -4.13 -17.46
N GLY A 50 4.36 -3.21 -18.31
CA GLY A 50 5.77 -2.93 -18.58
C GLY A 50 6.40 -2.07 -17.49
N THR A 51 5.61 -1.16 -16.91
CA THR A 51 6.06 -0.19 -15.89
C THR A 51 5.13 -0.18 -14.68
N VAL A 52 5.69 -0.17 -13.45
CA VAL A 52 4.93 -0.18 -12.19
C VAL A 52 5.42 0.91 -11.24
N LEU A 53 4.48 1.66 -10.64
CA LEU A 53 4.73 2.58 -9.53
C LEU A 53 4.24 1.96 -8.22
N ASP A 54 5.17 1.63 -7.30
CA ASP A 54 4.86 1.16 -5.94
C ASP A 54 4.80 2.36 -4.98
N ILE A 55 3.59 2.70 -4.51
CA ILE A 55 3.31 3.87 -3.69
C ILE A 55 3.24 3.48 -2.21
N GLY A 56 4.19 4.00 -1.41
CA GLY A 56 4.45 3.55 -0.05
C GLY A 56 5.24 2.24 -0.06
N CYS A 57 6.30 2.20 -0.86
CA CYS A 57 7.09 0.99 -1.13
C CYS A 57 7.88 0.48 0.08
N GLY A 58 7.98 1.27 1.15
CA GLY A 58 8.76 0.91 2.32
C GLY A 58 10.23 0.66 2.00
N GLU A 59 10.75 -0.50 2.41
CA GLU A 59 12.13 -0.93 2.16
C GLU A 59 12.33 -1.55 0.75
N GLY A 60 11.31 -1.49 -0.12
CA GLY A 60 11.42 -1.78 -1.56
C GLY A 60 11.33 -3.25 -1.97
N TRP A 61 10.86 -4.15 -1.11
CA TRP A 61 10.79 -5.58 -1.42
C TRP A 61 9.96 -5.88 -2.69
N LEU A 62 8.79 -5.21 -2.85
CA LEU A 62 7.91 -5.46 -3.99
C LEU A 62 8.53 -4.98 -5.31
N VAL A 63 9.17 -3.81 -5.29
CA VAL A 63 9.92 -3.30 -6.45
C VAL A 63 10.98 -4.31 -6.89
N ARG A 64 11.77 -4.85 -5.93
CA ARG A 64 12.80 -5.86 -6.25
C ARG A 64 12.20 -7.16 -6.81
N GLU A 65 11.06 -7.62 -6.26
CA GLU A 65 10.38 -8.82 -6.79
C GLU A 65 9.88 -8.60 -8.23
N LEU A 66 9.27 -7.46 -8.50
CA LEU A 66 8.80 -7.13 -9.84
C LEU A 66 9.94 -6.95 -10.84
N SER A 67 11.04 -6.33 -10.43
CA SER A 67 12.23 -6.18 -11.29
C SER A 67 12.82 -7.52 -11.73
N LYS A 68 12.76 -8.57 -10.91
CA LYS A 68 13.20 -9.94 -11.28
C LYS A 68 12.39 -10.53 -12.43
N THR A 69 11.17 -10.07 -12.64
CA THR A 69 10.29 -10.51 -13.74
C THR A 69 10.43 -9.65 -15.00
N GLY A 70 11.34 -8.68 -15.00
CA GLY A 70 11.58 -7.78 -16.14
C GLY A 70 10.68 -6.54 -16.16
N ILE A 71 9.89 -6.30 -15.12
CA ILE A 71 9.04 -5.10 -14.99
C ILE A 71 9.92 -3.92 -14.54
N ASP A 72 9.84 -2.77 -15.23
CA ASP A 72 10.47 -1.53 -14.77
C ASP A 72 9.66 -0.93 -13.62
N ALA A 73 10.09 -1.21 -12.40
CA ALA A 73 9.39 -0.79 -11.19
C ALA A 73 10.08 0.39 -10.51
N CYS A 74 9.26 1.37 -10.10
CA CYS A 74 9.68 2.54 -9.33
C CYS A 74 8.95 2.57 -7.99
N GLY A 75 9.70 2.60 -6.88
CA GLY A 75 9.14 2.72 -5.54
C GLY A 75 9.21 4.15 -5.01
N VAL A 76 8.15 4.60 -4.36
CA VAL A 76 8.13 5.89 -3.66
C VAL A 76 7.64 5.70 -2.23
N ASP A 77 8.27 6.41 -1.30
CA ASP A 77 7.86 6.45 0.10
C ASP A 77 8.19 7.83 0.69
N VAL A 78 7.39 8.27 1.66
CA VAL A 78 7.60 9.57 2.33
C VAL A 78 8.70 9.51 3.38
N VAL A 79 9.11 8.31 3.83
CA VAL A 79 10.10 8.09 4.89
C VAL A 79 11.49 7.90 4.30
N PRO A 80 12.41 8.88 4.43
CA PRO A 80 13.73 8.82 3.79
C PRO A 80 14.55 7.60 4.19
N GLY A 81 14.48 7.19 5.46
CA GLY A 81 15.24 6.03 5.96
C GLY A 81 14.82 4.71 5.33
N LEU A 82 13.54 4.55 4.98
CA LEU A 82 13.05 3.38 4.23
C LEU A 82 13.60 3.38 2.80
N ILE A 83 13.55 4.52 2.11
CA ILE A 83 14.09 4.67 0.76
C ILE A 83 15.61 4.46 0.72
N GLU A 84 16.34 4.97 1.71
CA GLU A 84 17.79 4.71 1.81
C GLU A 84 18.07 3.21 1.96
N SER A 85 17.28 2.52 2.78
CA SER A 85 17.38 1.06 2.94
C SER A 85 17.03 0.31 1.67
N ALA A 86 15.98 0.76 0.95
CA ALA A 86 15.57 0.18 -0.32
C ALA A 86 16.70 0.25 -1.37
N ARG A 87 17.33 1.42 -1.51
CA ARG A 87 18.48 1.63 -2.42
C ARG A 87 19.69 0.76 -2.09
N LYS A 88 19.96 0.53 -0.80
CA LYS A 88 21.06 -0.32 -0.35
C LYS A 88 20.78 -1.82 -0.55
N ALA A 89 19.53 -2.20 -0.64
CA ALA A 89 19.12 -3.61 -0.68
C ALA A 89 19.15 -4.24 -2.08
N GLY A 90 19.28 -3.46 -3.15
CA GLY A 90 19.39 -4.01 -4.50
C GLY A 90 18.84 -3.10 -5.59
N GLU A 91 18.60 -3.68 -6.75
CA GLU A 91 18.12 -2.99 -7.95
C GLU A 91 16.71 -2.44 -7.78
N GLY A 92 16.43 -1.37 -8.51
CA GLY A 92 15.15 -0.68 -8.54
C GLY A 92 15.33 0.84 -8.51
N ARG A 93 14.31 1.54 -8.94
CA ARG A 93 14.25 3.01 -8.87
C ARG A 93 13.50 3.41 -7.60
N PHE A 94 14.12 4.22 -6.74
CA PHE A 94 13.50 4.63 -5.46
C PHE A 94 13.60 6.14 -5.28
N LYS A 95 12.47 6.79 -4.93
CA LYS A 95 12.40 8.24 -4.68
C LYS A 95 11.69 8.53 -3.36
N THR A 96 12.19 9.50 -2.59
CA THR A 96 11.49 9.98 -1.40
C THR A 96 10.45 11.00 -1.83
N LEU A 97 9.17 10.62 -1.83
CA LEU A 97 8.05 11.47 -2.22
C LEU A 97 6.84 11.21 -1.34
N SER A 98 6.15 12.30 -0.97
CA SER A 98 4.84 12.23 -0.33
C SER A 98 3.71 12.08 -1.36
N TYR A 99 2.53 11.68 -0.92
CA TYR A 99 1.33 11.63 -1.76
C TYR A 99 0.98 13.02 -2.35
N THR A 100 1.20 14.09 -1.59
CA THR A 100 1.02 15.46 -2.09
C THR A 100 1.99 15.80 -3.23
N GLN A 101 3.25 15.36 -3.14
CA GLN A 101 4.22 15.56 -4.23
C GLN A 101 3.87 14.71 -5.46
N LEU A 102 3.36 13.50 -5.28
CA LEU A 102 2.82 12.70 -6.37
C LEU A 102 1.62 13.38 -7.03
N ALA A 103 0.70 13.91 -6.23
CA ALA A 103 -0.47 14.66 -6.71
C ALA A 103 -0.08 15.90 -7.53
N ASN A 104 1.06 16.52 -7.22
CA ASN A 104 1.62 17.64 -7.97
C ASN A 104 2.51 17.20 -9.16
N ASN A 105 2.43 15.93 -9.56
CA ASN A 105 3.15 15.34 -10.68
C ASN A 105 4.68 15.55 -10.64
N VAL A 106 5.28 15.54 -9.45
CA VAL A 106 6.75 15.72 -9.28
C VAL A 106 7.54 14.61 -9.96
N LEU A 107 6.95 13.41 -10.15
CA LEU A 107 7.59 12.32 -10.91
C LEU A 107 7.77 12.66 -12.38
N ASN A 108 6.84 13.41 -12.97
CA ASN A 108 6.79 13.72 -14.41
C ASN A 108 6.93 12.46 -15.31
N GLU A 109 6.29 11.38 -14.88
CA GLU A 109 6.35 10.06 -15.50
C GLU A 109 5.01 9.36 -15.30
N LYS A 110 4.61 8.53 -16.27
CA LYS A 110 3.39 7.72 -16.20
C LYS A 110 3.72 6.24 -16.24
N PHE A 111 2.85 5.44 -15.61
CA PHE A 111 3.04 4.00 -15.44
C PHE A 111 1.84 3.23 -15.98
N ASP A 112 2.07 1.98 -16.38
CA ASP A 112 0.98 1.08 -16.80
C ASP A 112 0.16 0.61 -15.59
N LEU A 113 0.81 0.56 -14.40
CA LEU A 113 0.15 0.15 -13.18
C LEU A 113 0.72 0.92 -11.97
N ALA A 114 -0.16 1.39 -11.10
CA ALA A 114 0.19 1.84 -9.77
C ALA A 114 -0.28 0.80 -8.74
N VAL A 115 0.57 0.51 -7.75
CA VAL A 115 0.23 -0.37 -6.65
C VAL A 115 0.38 0.34 -5.31
N CYS A 116 -0.56 0.06 -4.39
CA CYS A 116 -0.49 0.46 -2.99
C CYS A 116 -0.64 -0.79 -2.13
N ASN A 117 0.46 -1.25 -1.54
CA ASN A 117 0.48 -2.50 -0.78
C ASN A 117 0.60 -2.22 0.72
N PHE A 118 -0.52 -2.28 1.45
CA PHE A 118 -0.66 -1.92 2.87
C PHE A 118 -0.17 -0.51 3.23
N SER A 119 -0.21 0.43 2.28
CA SER A 119 0.34 1.78 2.46
C SER A 119 -0.73 2.87 2.66
N LEU A 120 -1.99 2.60 2.33
CA LEU A 120 -3.07 3.60 2.33
C LEU A 120 -3.76 3.71 3.72
N LEU A 121 -3.06 4.27 4.69
CA LEU A 121 -3.53 4.38 6.08
C LEU A 121 -4.28 5.69 6.37
N GLY A 122 -4.09 6.72 5.58
CA GLY A 122 -4.65 8.05 5.83
C GLY A 122 -6.10 8.23 5.37
N LYS A 123 -6.68 9.39 5.69
CA LYS A 123 -8.01 9.79 5.24
C LYS A 123 -7.90 10.77 4.07
N GLU A 124 -7.44 11.96 4.37
CA GLU A 124 -7.35 13.06 3.40
C GLU A 124 -6.26 12.79 2.36
N SER A 125 -5.10 12.33 2.79
CA SER A 125 -3.97 12.00 1.91
C SER A 125 -4.32 10.90 0.90
N VAL A 126 -5.07 9.88 1.33
CA VAL A 126 -5.54 8.81 0.43
C VAL A 126 -6.55 9.35 -0.57
N SER A 127 -7.49 10.20 -0.15
CA SER A 127 -8.46 10.81 -1.07
C SER A 127 -7.77 11.69 -2.12
N GLN A 128 -6.76 12.46 -1.72
CA GLN A 128 -5.95 13.28 -2.62
C GLN A 128 -5.14 12.42 -3.60
N LEU A 129 -4.54 11.32 -3.12
CA LEU A 129 -3.81 10.40 -3.96
C LEU A 129 -4.71 9.76 -5.03
N PHE A 130 -5.91 9.30 -4.65
CA PHE A 130 -6.88 8.76 -5.61
C PHE A 130 -7.26 9.78 -6.68
N HIS A 131 -7.45 11.03 -6.29
CA HIS A 131 -7.75 12.11 -7.24
C HIS A 131 -6.60 12.34 -8.24
N ALA A 132 -5.36 12.18 -7.81
CA ALA A 132 -4.18 12.36 -8.64
C ALA A 132 -3.86 11.13 -9.51
N MET A 133 -4.37 9.95 -9.15
CA MET A 133 -4.00 8.69 -9.76
C MET A 133 -4.13 8.67 -11.30
N PRO A 134 -5.20 9.23 -11.93
CA PRO A 134 -5.31 9.28 -13.39
C PRO A 134 -4.15 10.01 -14.06
N SER A 135 -3.52 10.98 -13.41
CA SER A 135 -2.37 11.70 -13.96
C SER A 135 -1.06 10.90 -13.90
N LEU A 136 -0.98 9.89 -13.06
CA LEU A 136 0.18 9.02 -12.86
C LEU A 136 0.14 7.76 -13.74
N LEU A 137 -1.00 7.50 -14.38
CA LEU A 137 -1.21 6.30 -15.19
C LEU A 137 -1.26 6.61 -16.69
N ASN A 138 -0.79 5.65 -17.48
CA ASN A 138 -1.04 5.59 -18.91
C ASN A 138 -2.55 5.36 -19.18
N ALA A 139 -3.00 5.59 -20.42
CA ALA A 139 -4.36 5.23 -20.83
C ALA A 139 -4.62 3.75 -20.56
N ASN A 140 -5.81 3.43 -20.04
CA ASN A 140 -6.17 2.07 -19.62
C ASN A 140 -5.28 1.47 -18.51
N GLY A 141 -4.48 2.27 -17.81
CA GLY A 141 -3.62 1.84 -16.73
C GLY A 141 -4.39 1.32 -15.52
N TYR A 142 -3.72 0.52 -14.72
CA TYR A 142 -4.32 -0.15 -13.56
C TYR A 142 -3.93 0.49 -12.24
N LEU A 143 -4.87 0.47 -11.29
CA LEU A 143 -4.62 0.73 -9.87
C LEU A 143 -4.91 -0.55 -9.09
N VAL A 144 -3.88 -1.09 -8.44
CA VAL A 144 -3.99 -2.28 -7.59
C VAL A 144 -3.76 -1.88 -6.13
N ILE A 145 -4.70 -2.20 -5.26
CA ILE A 145 -4.60 -1.88 -3.82
C ILE A 145 -4.75 -3.17 -3.03
N GLN A 146 -3.75 -3.50 -2.21
CA GLN A 146 -3.88 -4.52 -1.18
C GLN A 146 -3.91 -3.87 0.20
N THR A 147 -4.88 -4.27 1.02
CA THR A 147 -5.01 -3.80 2.40
C THR A 147 -5.50 -4.91 3.32
N VAL A 148 -5.48 -4.67 4.63
CA VAL A 148 -6.09 -5.58 5.60
C VAL A 148 -7.57 -5.76 5.26
N HIS A 149 -8.07 -7.00 5.40
CA HIS A 149 -9.47 -7.27 5.06
C HIS A 149 -10.41 -6.54 6.04
N PRO A 150 -11.31 -5.64 5.57
CA PRO A 150 -12.08 -4.77 6.47
C PRO A 150 -12.96 -5.53 7.47
N VAL A 151 -13.55 -6.64 7.08
CA VAL A 151 -14.38 -7.43 8.00
C VAL A 151 -13.54 -8.01 9.14
N THR A 152 -12.35 -8.54 8.84
CA THR A 152 -11.45 -9.09 9.85
C THR A 152 -10.82 -7.98 10.69
N ALA A 153 -10.41 -6.87 10.05
CA ALA A 153 -9.72 -5.76 10.72
C ALA A 153 -10.66 -4.85 11.53
N CYS A 154 -11.98 -4.96 11.33
CA CYS A 154 -12.96 -4.21 12.11
C CYS A 154 -12.92 -4.58 13.61
N GLY A 155 -12.67 -5.86 13.93
CA GLY A 155 -12.74 -6.37 15.30
C GLY A 155 -14.10 -6.07 15.92
N ASP A 156 -14.09 -5.63 17.20
CA ASP A 156 -15.29 -5.31 17.97
C ASP A 156 -15.84 -3.89 17.71
N HIS A 157 -15.24 -3.13 16.80
CA HIS A 157 -15.73 -1.80 16.46
C HIS A 157 -16.94 -1.85 15.51
N GLU A 158 -17.72 -0.75 15.49
CA GLU A 158 -18.74 -0.55 14.47
C GLU A 158 -18.14 -0.65 13.05
N TYR A 159 -18.78 -1.41 12.16
CA TYR A 159 -18.35 -1.55 10.75
C TYR A 159 -18.68 -0.29 9.94
N LYS A 160 -17.94 0.78 10.20
CA LYS A 160 -18.13 2.11 9.63
C LYS A 160 -16.79 2.79 9.41
N ASP A 161 -16.66 3.52 8.30
CA ASP A 161 -15.49 4.33 8.00
C ASP A 161 -15.17 5.30 9.14
N GLY A 162 -13.90 5.33 9.55
CA GLY A 162 -13.49 6.21 10.65
C GLY A 162 -12.07 5.98 11.10
N TRP A 163 -11.54 6.95 11.85
CA TRP A 163 -10.22 6.83 12.47
C TRP A 163 -10.20 5.73 13.54
N ARG A 164 -9.10 4.99 13.55
CA ARG A 164 -8.77 3.96 14.54
C ARG A 164 -7.41 4.24 15.15
N GLU A 165 -7.23 3.92 16.40
CA GLU A 165 -5.91 3.85 17.01
C GLU A 165 -5.15 2.67 16.42
N GLY A 166 -3.84 2.85 16.23
CA GLY A 166 -2.97 1.78 15.78
C GLY A 166 -2.57 0.83 16.90
N SER A 167 -2.00 -0.29 16.51
CA SER A 167 -1.45 -1.26 17.45
C SER A 167 -0.23 -1.94 16.83
N TRP A 168 0.80 -2.14 17.64
CA TRP A 168 1.93 -3.01 17.32
C TRP A 168 1.80 -4.39 17.97
N ALA A 169 0.57 -4.78 18.37
CA ALA A 169 0.32 -6.13 18.89
C ALA A 169 0.74 -7.18 17.85
N GLY A 170 1.51 -8.17 18.29
CA GLY A 170 2.07 -9.19 17.40
C GLY A 170 3.44 -8.85 16.81
N PHE A 171 3.93 -7.63 17.00
CA PHE A 171 5.31 -7.23 16.67
C PHE A 171 6.19 -7.27 17.92
N ASN A 172 7.51 -7.20 17.72
CA ASN A 172 8.46 -7.15 18.82
C ASN A 172 8.42 -5.79 19.56
N ASN A 173 9.10 -5.68 20.70
CA ASN A 173 9.08 -4.52 21.58
C ASN A 173 9.92 -3.32 21.09
N GLN A 174 10.47 -3.39 19.91
CA GLN A 174 11.22 -2.28 19.28
C GLN A 174 10.29 -1.28 18.57
N PHE A 175 9.05 -1.66 18.31
CA PHE A 175 8.06 -0.77 17.72
C PHE A 175 7.46 0.18 18.75
N HIS A 176 7.38 1.46 18.41
CA HIS A 176 6.88 2.53 19.28
C HIS A 176 5.80 3.37 18.58
N ASP A 177 4.97 4.06 19.37
CA ASP A 177 3.97 5.01 18.87
C ASP A 177 3.18 4.46 17.67
N PRO A 178 2.26 3.51 17.85
CA PRO A 178 1.54 2.89 16.75
C PRO A 178 0.86 3.94 15.85
N ALA A 179 1.03 3.78 14.54
CA ALA A 179 0.40 4.66 13.57
C ALA A 179 -1.12 4.56 13.65
N PRO A 180 -1.85 5.66 13.84
CA PRO A 180 -3.29 5.63 13.65
C PRO A 180 -3.59 5.30 12.19
N TRP A 181 -4.80 4.85 11.91
CA TRP A 181 -5.21 4.57 10.55
C TRP A 181 -6.70 4.89 10.35
N TYR A 182 -7.05 5.24 9.13
CA TYR A 182 -8.43 5.46 8.76
C TYR A 182 -9.02 4.17 8.20
N PHE A 183 -9.82 3.51 9.02
CA PHE A 183 -10.56 2.31 8.61
C PHE A 183 -11.55 2.66 7.51
N ARG A 184 -11.58 1.85 6.45
CA ARG A 184 -12.61 1.90 5.40
C ARG A 184 -13.28 0.55 5.30
N THR A 185 -14.60 0.57 5.20
CA THR A 185 -15.42 -0.59 4.84
C THR A 185 -15.10 -1.02 3.41
N LEU A 186 -15.52 -2.23 3.00
CA LEU A 186 -15.44 -2.65 1.59
C LEU A 186 -16.10 -1.63 0.67
N GLN A 187 -17.29 -1.16 1.06
CA GLN A 187 -18.01 -0.11 0.31
C GLN A 187 -17.23 1.21 0.28
N GLY A 188 -16.59 1.59 1.38
CA GLY A 188 -15.75 2.77 1.47
C GLY A 188 -14.59 2.73 0.47
N TRP A 189 -13.94 1.57 0.34
CA TRP A 189 -12.88 1.34 -0.67
C TRP A 189 -13.42 1.40 -2.09
N GLN A 190 -14.51 0.67 -2.40
CA GLN A 190 -15.14 0.68 -3.73
C GLN A 190 -15.54 2.09 -4.16
N ASN A 191 -16.08 2.89 -3.24
CA ASN A 191 -16.48 4.27 -3.52
C ASN A 191 -15.29 5.17 -3.91
N LEU A 192 -14.07 4.90 -3.44
CA LEU A 192 -12.87 5.64 -3.88
C LEU A 192 -12.58 5.40 -5.36
N PHE A 193 -12.68 4.16 -5.85
CA PHE A 193 -12.50 3.84 -7.27
C PHE A 193 -13.57 4.52 -8.12
N LEU A 194 -14.84 4.37 -7.75
CA LEU A 194 -15.98 4.92 -8.51
C LEU A 194 -15.95 6.45 -8.65
N LYS A 195 -15.39 7.16 -7.66
CA LYS A 195 -15.28 8.63 -7.67
C LYS A 195 -14.20 9.17 -8.59
N GLN A 196 -13.26 8.35 -9.06
CA GLN A 196 -12.04 8.78 -9.75
C GLN A 196 -11.85 8.13 -11.12
N ALA A 197 -12.94 7.89 -11.83
CA ALA A 197 -12.92 7.31 -13.19
C ALA A 197 -12.25 5.93 -13.30
N PHE A 198 -12.22 5.15 -12.22
CA PHE A 198 -11.79 3.76 -12.29
C PHE A 198 -12.98 2.81 -12.38
N GLU A 199 -12.93 1.91 -13.31
CA GLU A 199 -13.79 0.74 -13.33
C GLU A 199 -13.17 -0.35 -12.45
N LEU A 200 -13.86 -0.76 -11.40
CA LEU A 200 -13.41 -1.86 -10.55
C LEU A 200 -13.60 -3.19 -11.29
N LYS A 201 -12.50 -3.79 -11.74
CA LYS A 201 -12.51 -5.02 -12.55
C LYS A 201 -12.61 -6.27 -11.68
N GLU A 202 -11.94 -6.27 -10.52
CA GLU A 202 -11.86 -7.45 -9.68
C GLU A 202 -11.63 -7.07 -8.21
N VAL A 203 -12.18 -7.88 -7.32
CA VAL A 203 -11.87 -7.88 -5.89
C VAL A 203 -11.45 -9.29 -5.50
N ARG A 204 -10.24 -9.44 -4.95
CA ARG A 204 -9.71 -10.72 -4.46
C ARG A 204 -9.62 -10.69 -2.94
N GLU A 205 -9.91 -11.82 -2.35
CA GLU A 205 -9.84 -12.02 -0.90
C GLU A 205 -8.92 -13.20 -0.60
N PRO A 206 -7.57 -13.00 -0.61
CA PRO A 206 -6.62 -14.07 -0.33
C PRO A 206 -6.86 -14.69 1.04
N VAL A 207 -7.17 -15.98 1.07
CA VAL A 207 -7.57 -16.71 2.27
C VAL A 207 -6.38 -17.36 2.94
N ASN A 208 -6.29 -17.25 4.27
CA ASN A 208 -5.36 -18.00 5.06
C ASN A 208 -5.82 -19.47 5.15
N PRO A 209 -5.08 -20.44 4.59
CA PRO A 209 -5.50 -21.83 4.54
C PRO A 209 -5.60 -22.49 5.93
N GLN A 210 -4.93 -21.93 6.94
CA GLN A 210 -4.97 -22.45 8.31
C GLN A 210 -6.21 -22.01 9.08
N THR A 211 -6.71 -20.82 8.81
CA THR A 211 -7.86 -20.24 9.53
C THR A 211 -9.15 -20.18 8.73
N GLY A 212 -9.07 -20.31 7.40
CA GLY A 212 -10.19 -20.11 6.49
C GLY A 212 -10.65 -18.65 6.34
N ASN A 213 -9.96 -17.70 7.01
CA ASN A 213 -10.32 -16.29 6.97
C ASN A 213 -9.49 -15.54 5.91
N PRO A 214 -10.05 -14.47 5.29
CA PRO A 214 -9.31 -13.58 4.43
C PRO A 214 -8.14 -12.92 5.19
N ALA A 215 -6.93 -13.03 4.63
CA ALA A 215 -5.73 -12.38 5.17
C ALA A 215 -5.61 -10.92 4.71
N SER A 216 -6.17 -10.61 3.54
CA SER A 216 -6.19 -9.28 2.92
C SER A 216 -7.34 -9.18 1.94
N VAL A 217 -7.57 -7.97 1.43
CA VAL A 217 -8.38 -7.73 0.25
C VAL A 217 -7.52 -7.00 -0.80
N ILE A 218 -7.68 -7.38 -2.07
CA ILE A 218 -7.04 -6.73 -3.22
C ILE A 218 -8.12 -6.18 -4.13
N PHE A 219 -8.06 -4.88 -4.41
CA PHE A 219 -8.91 -4.20 -5.38
C PHE A 219 -8.10 -3.95 -6.65
N ILE A 220 -8.63 -4.32 -7.80
CA ILE A 220 -8.02 -4.09 -9.12
C ILE A 220 -8.97 -3.22 -9.92
N GLY A 221 -8.58 -1.96 -10.13
CA GLY A 221 -9.31 -1.01 -10.94
C GLY A 221 -8.54 -0.65 -12.20
N GLN A 222 -9.25 -0.43 -13.29
CA GLN A 222 -8.69 0.06 -14.54
C GLN A 222 -9.19 1.48 -14.79
N LEU A 223 -8.30 2.37 -15.21
CA LEU A 223 -8.66 3.73 -15.61
C LEU A 223 -9.60 3.65 -16.82
N ALA A 224 -10.80 4.23 -16.69
CA ALA A 224 -11.73 4.34 -17.80
C ALA A 224 -11.20 5.31 -18.87
N ASP A 225 -11.59 5.07 -20.14
CA ASP A 225 -11.26 5.91 -21.28
C ASP A 225 -11.82 7.33 -21.17
#